data_ec8b05296c711aa33e1962667953d223
#
_entry.id   ec8b05296c711aa33e1962667953d223
#
_cell.length_a   1.000
_cell.length_b   1.000
_cell.length_c   1.000
_cell.angle_alpha   90.00
_cell.angle_beta   90.00
_cell.angle_gamma   90.00
#
_symmetry.space_group_name_H-M   'P 1'
#
loop_
_entity.id
_entity.type
_entity.pdbx_description
1 polymer ?
#
loop_
_entity_poly.entity_id
_entity_poly.type
_entity_poly.pdbx_seq_one_letter_code
_entity_poly.pdbx_strand_id
1 'polypeptide(L)'
;DTYRDFCFPMIGLHPTSVNESYEKELEIVAANLETSGRFVAVGEIGIDLYWDKTWLKEQLIAFEKQVQWALHYQLPIVIHCREAFDYIYKVLQPYKNSGLTGIFHSFTGTPGEAARMMEFPGFKIGINGVVTFKKSTLPETLKSVPLERIVLETDSPYLTPVPNSGKRNESPNVKDTLITVAEINNEHPEK
;
A
#
# COMPACT_ATOMS: atom_id res chain seq x y z
N ASP A 1 -3.45 21.00 -11.32
CA ASP A 1 -4.55 21.55 -10.49
C ASP A 1 -5.94 21.48 -11.13
N THR A 2 -6.08 20.96 -12.34
CA THR A 2 -7.35 20.87 -13.07
C THR A 2 -8.37 19.91 -12.42
N TYR A 3 -7.91 18.95 -11.65
CA TYR A 3 -8.73 17.88 -11.06
C TYR A 3 -8.65 17.84 -9.53
N ARG A 4 -8.54 18.98 -8.87
CA ARG A 4 -8.38 19.12 -7.41
C ARG A 4 -9.45 18.43 -6.59
N ASP A 5 -10.69 18.44 -7.08
CA ASP A 5 -11.84 17.88 -6.38
C ASP A 5 -11.97 16.36 -6.56
N PHE A 6 -11.14 15.77 -7.41
CA PHE A 6 -11.18 14.34 -7.76
C PHE A 6 -9.87 13.60 -7.52
N CYS A 7 -8.73 14.33 -7.52
CA CYS A 7 -7.40 13.76 -7.39
C CYS A 7 -6.76 14.19 -6.07
N PHE A 8 -6.56 13.25 -5.19
CA PHE A 8 -5.94 13.45 -3.88
C PHE A 8 -4.50 12.89 -3.93
N PRO A 9 -3.49 13.75 -4.09
CA PRO A 9 -2.13 13.29 -4.26
C PRO A 9 -1.51 12.83 -2.94
N MET A 10 -0.63 11.86 -3.03
CA MET A 10 0.32 11.51 -2.00
C MET A 10 1.75 11.75 -2.47
N ILE A 11 2.71 11.77 -1.55
CA ILE A 11 4.12 11.96 -1.86
C ILE A 11 4.99 11.00 -1.07
N GLY A 12 6.01 10.46 -1.73
CA GLY A 12 6.99 9.56 -1.12
C GLY A 12 8.06 9.15 -2.11
N LEU A 13 9.18 8.65 -1.58
CA LEU A 13 10.22 7.99 -2.36
C LEU A 13 9.92 6.49 -2.40
N HIS A 14 9.50 6.02 -3.58
CA HIS A 14 9.20 4.61 -3.80
C HIS A 14 10.47 3.75 -3.69
N PRO A 15 10.43 2.55 -3.09
CA PRO A 15 11.62 1.74 -2.86
C PRO A 15 12.41 1.39 -4.14
N THR A 16 11.74 1.18 -5.27
CA THR A 16 12.42 0.91 -6.54
C THR A 16 13.16 2.12 -7.13
N SER A 17 12.92 3.32 -6.61
CA SER A 17 13.61 4.55 -6.98
C SER A 17 14.78 4.89 -6.05
N VAL A 18 14.99 4.08 -5.00
CA VAL A 18 16.13 4.25 -4.09
C VAL A 18 17.42 3.84 -4.79
N ASN A 19 18.39 4.74 -4.81
CA ASN A 19 19.70 4.60 -5.43
C ASN A 19 20.73 5.46 -4.66
N GLU A 20 21.93 5.67 -5.22
CA GLU A 20 23.00 6.47 -4.60
C GLU A 20 22.61 7.93 -4.30
N SER A 21 21.56 8.44 -4.93
CA SER A 21 21.07 9.81 -4.72
C SER A 21 19.81 9.91 -3.83
N TYR A 22 19.41 8.81 -3.18
CA TYR A 22 18.17 8.71 -2.42
C TYR A 22 17.99 9.81 -1.35
N GLU A 23 19.07 10.30 -0.76
CA GLU A 23 19.02 11.38 0.24
C GLU A 23 18.51 12.69 -0.36
N LYS A 24 18.92 13.02 -1.58
CA LYS A 24 18.43 14.22 -2.31
C LYS A 24 16.96 14.11 -2.65
N GLU A 25 16.52 12.91 -3.05
CA GLU A 25 15.09 12.63 -3.31
C GLU A 25 14.27 12.78 -2.01
N LEU A 26 14.79 12.31 -0.89
CA LEU A 26 14.15 12.49 0.41
C LEU A 26 14.08 13.97 0.82
N GLU A 27 15.09 14.78 0.52
CA GLU A 27 15.04 16.25 0.75
C GLU A 27 13.91 16.90 -0.04
N ILE A 28 13.67 16.47 -1.29
CA ILE A 28 12.57 16.95 -2.12
C ILE A 28 11.22 16.57 -1.50
N VAL A 29 11.08 15.31 -1.03
CA VAL A 29 9.86 14.85 -0.36
C VAL A 29 9.60 15.68 0.91
N ALA A 30 10.62 15.88 1.75
CA ALA A 30 10.51 16.66 2.98
C ALA A 30 10.07 18.11 2.72
N ALA A 31 10.72 18.78 1.77
CA ALA A 31 10.40 20.17 1.40
C ALA A 31 8.95 20.31 0.90
N ASN A 32 8.46 19.33 0.15
CA ASN A 32 7.08 19.32 -0.33
C ASN A 32 6.07 19.06 0.79
N LEU A 33 6.37 18.17 1.74
CA LEU A 33 5.51 17.92 2.90
C LEU A 33 5.39 19.17 3.77
N GLU A 34 6.49 19.90 3.96
CA GLU A 34 6.52 21.14 4.76
C GLU A 34 5.69 22.27 4.13
N THR A 35 5.77 22.42 2.80
CA THR A 35 5.26 23.63 2.14
C THR A 35 3.88 23.50 1.52
N SER A 36 3.44 22.30 1.15
CA SER A 36 2.30 22.21 0.23
C SER A 36 0.94 22.01 0.90
N GLY A 37 0.86 21.35 2.06
CA GLY A 37 -0.38 21.05 2.78
C GLY A 37 -1.46 20.30 1.95
N ARG A 38 -1.10 19.81 0.75
CA ARG A 38 -2.04 19.22 -0.22
C ARG A 38 -2.03 17.71 -0.27
N PHE A 39 -1.03 17.08 0.31
CA PHE A 39 -0.90 15.63 0.27
C PHE A 39 -1.76 14.98 1.34
N VAL A 40 -2.46 13.90 0.95
CA VAL A 40 -3.37 13.16 1.83
C VAL A 40 -2.70 11.95 2.48
N ALA A 41 -1.51 11.58 2.03
CA ALA A 41 -0.73 10.47 2.56
C ALA A 41 0.76 10.64 2.24
N VAL A 42 1.60 9.93 2.98
CA VAL A 42 3.00 9.68 2.60
C VAL A 42 3.06 8.32 1.91
N GLY A 43 3.35 8.32 0.63
CA GLY A 43 3.33 7.09 -0.21
C GLY A 43 3.62 7.34 -1.68
N GLU A 44 3.91 6.28 -2.45
CA GLU A 44 4.19 4.94 -1.93
C GLU A 44 5.58 4.86 -1.33
N ILE A 45 5.69 4.26 -0.16
CA ILE A 45 6.95 4.05 0.55
C ILE A 45 7.07 2.59 0.97
N GLY A 46 8.25 2.09 1.25
CA GLY A 46 8.37 0.69 1.66
C GLY A 46 9.66 0.03 1.20
N ILE A 47 9.58 -1.27 0.90
CA ILE A 47 10.74 -2.08 0.50
C ILE A 47 10.35 -3.02 -0.64
N ASP A 48 11.19 -3.05 -1.68
CA ASP A 48 11.09 -3.98 -2.81
C ASP A 48 12.41 -4.74 -2.97
N LEU A 49 12.37 -6.04 -2.83
CA LEU A 49 13.54 -6.92 -2.98
C LEU A 49 13.42 -7.86 -4.19
N TYR A 50 12.42 -7.63 -5.04
CA TYR A 50 12.18 -8.44 -6.22
C TYR A 50 13.14 -8.09 -7.36
N TRP A 51 13.31 -6.80 -7.64
CA TRP A 51 14.10 -6.34 -8.76
C TRP A 51 15.58 -6.22 -8.42
N ASP A 52 15.91 -5.58 -7.29
CA ASP A 52 17.28 -5.34 -6.86
C ASP A 52 17.36 -5.33 -5.33
N LYS A 53 18.34 -6.05 -4.80
CA LYS A 53 18.61 -6.13 -3.35
C LYS A 53 19.78 -5.26 -2.91
N THR A 54 20.45 -4.59 -3.85
CA THR A 54 21.65 -3.79 -3.61
C THR A 54 21.38 -2.67 -2.59
N TRP A 55 20.22 -2.03 -2.70
CA TRP A 55 19.85 -0.85 -1.92
C TRP A 55 18.99 -1.15 -0.68
N LEU A 56 18.99 -2.37 -0.17
CA LEU A 56 18.17 -2.75 0.98
C LEU A 56 18.39 -1.84 2.19
N LYS A 57 19.65 -1.51 2.51
CA LYS A 57 19.98 -0.65 3.66
C LYS A 57 19.40 0.76 3.47
N GLU A 58 19.57 1.31 2.30
CA GLU A 58 19.06 2.64 1.94
C GLU A 58 17.53 2.67 1.87
N GLN A 59 16.90 1.61 1.37
CA GLN A 59 15.44 1.46 1.41
C GLN A 59 14.90 1.43 2.84
N LEU A 60 15.57 0.72 3.76
CA LEU A 60 15.20 0.69 5.18
C LEU A 60 15.29 2.09 5.81
N ILE A 61 16.37 2.82 5.57
CA ILE A 61 16.58 4.20 6.06
C ILE A 61 15.50 5.12 5.49
N ALA A 62 15.28 5.05 4.17
CA ALA A 62 14.29 5.88 3.49
C ALA A 62 12.87 5.59 3.97
N PHE A 63 12.53 4.31 4.16
CA PHE A 63 11.22 3.92 4.66
C PHE A 63 10.97 4.45 6.07
N GLU A 64 11.89 4.19 7.01
CA GLU A 64 11.75 4.65 8.39
C GLU A 64 11.64 6.17 8.50
N LYS A 65 12.46 6.92 7.75
CA LYS A 65 12.43 8.38 7.72
C LYS A 65 11.07 8.92 7.25
N GLN A 66 10.49 8.30 6.24
CA GLN A 66 9.18 8.67 5.71
C GLN A 66 8.03 8.29 6.67
N VAL A 67 8.14 7.17 7.40
CA VAL A 67 7.23 6.83 8.50
C VAL A 67 7.25 7.90 9.58
N GLN A 68 8.43 8.41 9.96
CA GLN A 68 8.56 9.48 10.95
C GLN A 68 7.92 10.79 10.47
N TRP A 69 8.05 11.13 9.19
CA TRP A 69 7.36 12.30 8.62
C TRP A 69 5.84 12.12 8.62
N ALA A 70 5.35 10.95 8.26
CA ALA A 70 3.91 10.68 8.29
C ALA A 70 3.34 10.88 9.71
N LEU A 71 4.03 10.42 10.74
CA LEU A 71 3.65 10.69 12.13
C LEU A 71 3.69 12.19 12.48
N HIS A 72 4.74 12.88 12.08
CA HIS A 72 4.90 14.32 12.35
C HIS A 72 3.78 15.15 11.72
N TYR A 73 3.43 14.85 10.47
CA TYR A 73 2.37 15.56 9.73
C TYR A 73 0.97 14.96 9.95
N GLN A 74 0.84 13.93 10.78
CA GLN A 74 -0.42 13.21 11.03
C GLN A 74 -1.09 12.69 9.74
N LEU A 75 -0.27 12.22 8.81
CA LEU A 75 -0.72 11.62 7.55
C LEU A 75 -0.65 10.10 7.62
N PRO A 76 -1.57 9.39 6.96
CA PRO A 76 -1.45 7.96 6.76
C PRO A 76 -0.27 7.62 5.84
N ILE A 77 0.20 6.38 5.91
CA ILE A 77 1.20 5.86 4.97
C ILE A 77 0.59 4.87 3.99
N VAL A 78 1.10 4.85 2.75
CA VAL A 78 0.77 3.83 1.75
C VAL A 78 2.03 3.02 1.48
N ILE A 79 1.98 1.73 1.83
CA ILE A 79 3.15 0.86 1.90
C ILE A 79 3.20 -0.07 0.70
N HIS A 80 4.29 0.03 -0.06
CA HIS A 80 4.73 -0.96 -1.02
C HIS A 80 5.55 -2.06 -0.30
N CYS A 81 5.17 -3.31 -0.50
CA CYS A 81 5.88 -4.45 0.07
C CYS A 81 6.02 -5.59 -0.95
N ARG A 82 7.23 -5.86 -1.41
CA ARG A 82 7.48 -6.98 -2.33
C ARG A 82 8.71 -7.77 -1.92
N GLU A 83 8.52 -9.05 -1.58
CA GLU A 83 9.55 -9.95 -1.02
C GLU A 83 10.25 -9.39 0.23
N ALA A 84 9.58 -8.52 1.01
CA ALA A 84 10.19 -7.71 2.06
C ALA A 84 9.38 -7.63 3.36
N PHE A 85 8.38 -8.49 3.53
CA PHE A 85 7.42 -8.42 4.62
C PHE A 85 8.07 -8.31 6.01
N ASP A 86 9.06 -9.16 6.31
CA ASP A 86 9.73 -9.16 7.62
C ASP A 86 10.49 -7.86 7.91
N TYR A 87 11.03 -7.23 6.88
CA TYR A 87 11.70 -5.93 7.01
C TYR A 87 10.70 -4.82 7.32
N ILE A 88 9.60 -4.75 6.57
CA ILE A 88 8.50 -3.79 6.83
C ILE A 88 7.99 -3.97 8.26
N TYR A 89 7.67 -5.21 8.65
CA TYR A 89 7.16 -5.51 9.98
C TYR A 89 8.12 -5.05 11.09
N LYS A 90 9.42 -5.31 10.95
CA LYS A 90 10.44 -4.87 11.92
C LYS A 90 10.52 -3.36 12.03
N VAL A 91 10.51 -2.63 10.92
CA VAL A 91 10.54 -1.16 10.93
C VAL A 91 9.29 -0.59 11.59
N LEU A 92 8.12 -1.19 11.38
CA LEU A 92 6.87 -0.69 11.94
C LEU A 92 6.66 -1.01 13.43
N GLN A 93 7.35 -2.03 13.99
CA GLN A 93 7.15 -2.45 15.37
C GLN A 93 7.24 -1.32 16.42
N PRO A 94 8.25 -0.41 16.39
CA PRO A 94 8.33 0.71 17.32
C PRO A 94 7.12 1.65 17.25
N TYR A 95 6.42 1.67 16.11
CA TYR A 95 5.30 2.57 15.83
C TYR A 95 3.92 1.96 16.06
N LYS A 96 3.84 0.71 16.53
CA LYS A 96 2.59 -0.03 16.71
C LYS A 96 1.52 0.72 17.51
N ASN A 97 1.93 1.47 18.51
CA ASN A 97 1.03 2.23 19.42
C ASN A 97 1.19 3.76 19.25
N SER A 98 1.78 4.23 18.16
CA SER A 98 2.07 5.65 17.94
C SER A 98 0.88 6.45 17.39
N GLY A 99 -0.24 5.78 17.04
CA GLY A 99 -1.33 6.39 16.30
C GLY A 99 -1.11 6.40 14.78
N LEU A 100 -0.02 5.83 14.30
CA LEU A 100 0.23 5.69 12.86
C LEU A 100 -0.88 4.88 12.19
N THR A 101 -1.36 5.38 11.06
CA THR A 101 -2.35 4.70 10.22
C THR A 101 -1.79 4.46 8.83
N GLY A 102 -2.35 3.51 8.09
CA GLY A 102 -1.88 3.27 6.73
C GLY A 102 -2.54 2.11 6.02
N ILE A 103 -2.07 1.88 4.81
CA ILE A 103 -2.55 0.83 3.92
C ILE A 103 -1.34 0.04 3.42
N PHE A 104 -1.39 -1.28 3.56
CA PHE A 104 -0.51 -2.18 2.80
C PHE A 104 -1.08 -2.29 1.39
N HIS A 105 -0.56 -1.46 0.50
CA HIS A 105 -0.99 -1.37 -0.90
C HIS A 105 -0.71 -2.68 -1.63
N SER A 106 -1.62 -3.05 -2.53
CA SER A 106 -1.48 -4.23 -3.40
C SER A 106 -1.07 -5.50 -2.63
N PHE A 107 -1.74 -5.73 -1.49
CA PHE A 107 -1.37 -6.81 -0.58
C PHE A 107 -1.57 -8.18 -1.25
N THR A 108 -0.51 -8.96 -1.29
CA THR A 108 -0.50 -10.33 -1.85
C THR A 108 0.06 -11.36 -0.87
N GLY A 109 0.12 -11.00 0.41
CA GLY A 109 0.70 -11.83 1.44
C GLY A 109 -0.15 -13.04 1.86
N THR A 110 0.48 -13.90 2.63
CA THR A 110 -0.11 -15.10 3.23
C THR A 110 -1.06 -14.74 4.39
N PRO A 111 -1.92 -15.69 4.84
CA PRO A 111 -2.73 -15.51 6.06
C PRO A 111 -1.89 -15.13 7.29
N GLY A 112 -0.70 -15.72 7.45
CA GLY A 112 0.21 -15.40 8.56
C GLY A 112 0.76 -13.97 8.50
N GLU A 113 1.09 -13.48 7.31
CA GLU A 113 1.52 -12.10 7.10
C GLU A 113 0.35 -11.13 7.35
N ALA A 114 -0.84 -11.44 6.86
CA ALA A 114 -2.04 -10.65 7.14
C ALA A 114 -2.31 -10.56 8.65
N ALA A 115 -2.24 -11.68 9.38
CA ALA A 115 -2.42 -11.69 10.83
C ALA A 115 -1.43 -10.75 11.56
N ARG A 116 -0.17 -10.76 11.15
CA ARG A 116 0.85 -9.84 11.70
C ARG A 116 0.56 -8.38 11.38
N MET A 117 0.03 -8.07 10.17
CA MET A 117 -0.38 -6.70 9.83
C MET A 117 -1.59 -6.25 10.65
N MET A 118 -2.50 -7.15 10.97
CA MET A 118 -3.66 -6.83 11.81
C MET A 118 -3.29 -6.49 13.25
N GLU A 119 -2.05 -6.78 13.68
CA GLU A 119 -1.52 -6.31 14.97
C GLU A 119 -1.35 -4.78 15.05
N PHE A 120 -1.35 -4.07 13.93
CA PHE A 120 -1.30 -2.61 13.86
C PHE A 120 -2.73 -2.06 13.73
N PRO A 121 -3.33 -1.48 14.80
CA PRO A 121 -4.77 -1.14 14.83
C PRO A 121 -5.20 -0.17 13.73
N GLY A 122 -4.32 0.76 13.34
CA GLY A 122 -4.60 1.80 12.35
C GLY A 122 -4.38 1.38 10.90
N PHE A 123 -4.06 0.11 10.62
CA PHE A 123 -3.70 -0.32 9.27
C PHE A 123 -4.79 -1.14 8.60
N LYS A 124 -4.86 -1.03 7.28
CA LYS A 124 -5.71 -1.81 6.39
C LYS A 124 -4.87 -2.47 5.30
N ILE A 125 -5.43 -3.44 4.62
CA ILE A 125 -4.84 -4.04 3.41
C ILE A 125 -5.60 -3.59 2.17
N GLY A 126 -4.85 -3.21 1.15
CA GLY A 126 -5.36 -2.83 -0.17
C GLY A 126 -5.48 -4.05 -1.08
N ILE A 127 -6.66 -4.29 -1.62
CA ILE A 127 -6.96 -5.43 -2.47
C ILE A 127 -7.35 -4.93 -3.86
N ASN A 128 -6.61 -5.40 -4.86
CA ASN A 128 -6.82 -5.07 -6.26
C ASN A 128 -7.22 -6.28 -7.10
N GLY A 129 -7.17 -6.14 -8.42
CA GLY A 129 -7.57 -7.16 -9.39
C GLY A 129 -6.89 -8.52 -9.26
N VAL A 130 -5.75 -8.62 -8.57
CA VAL A 130 -5.05 -9.89 -8.32
C VAL A 130 -5.94 -10.91 -7.60
N VAL A 131 -6.87 -10.46 -6.76
CA VAL A 131 -7.81 -11.36 -6.06
C VAL A 131 -8.66 -12.19 -7.03
N THR A 132 -8.90 -11.69 -8.25
CA THR A 132 -9.68 -12.37 -9.29
C THR A 132 -8.88 -13.40 -10.08
N PHE A 133 -7.57 -13.44 -9.93
CA PHE A 133 -6.70 -14.29 -10.76
C PHE A 133 -6.78 -15.75 -10.30
N LYS A 134 -6.88 -16.67 -11.28
CA LYS A 134 -7.03 -18.11 -11.03
C LYS A 134 -5.99 -18.73 -10.08
N LYS A 135 -4.77 -18.18 -10.06
CA LYS A 135 -3.67 -18.66 -9.20
C LYS A 135 -3.47 -17.83 -7.93
N SER A 136 -4.37 -16.90 -7.66
CA SER A 136 -4.26 -16.05 -6.48
C SER A 136 -4.51 -16.84 -5.20
N THR A 137 -3.69 -16.63 -4.19
CA THR A 137 -3.86 -17.17 -2.83
C THR A 137 -4.64 -16.21 -1.92
N LEU A 138 -4.93 -15.01 -2.40
CA LEU A 138 -5.66 -13.98 -1.65
C LEU A 138 -7.04 -14.44 -1.13
N PRO A 139 -7.84 -15.22 -1.88
CA PRO A 139 -9.12 -15.71 -1.34
C PRO A 139 -8.98 -16.43 0.00
N GLU A 140 -7.92 -17.20 0.20
CA GLU A 140 -7.67 -17.87 1.47
C GLU A 140 -7.26 -16.88 2.57
N THR A 141 -6.40 -15.94 2.24
CA THR A 141 -5.96 -14.88 3.17
C THR A 141 -7.13 -14.03 3.64
N LEU A 142 -8.01 -13.61 2.72
CA LEU A 142 -9.12 -12.70 3.02
C LEU A 142 -10.17 -13.28 3.95
N LYS A 143 -10.34 -14.60 4.00
CA LYS A 143 -11.24 -15.26 4.96
C LYS A 143 -10.90 -14.98 6.42
N SER A 144 -9.66 -14.63 6.70
CA SER A 144 -9.17 -14.34 8.06
C SER A 144 -9.04 -12.85 8.37
N VAL A 145 -9.33 -11.97 7.40
CA VAL A 145 -9.20 -10.52 7.56
C VAL A 145 -10.58 -9.89 7.72
N PRO A 146 -10.83 -9.12 8.79
CA PRO A 146 -12.09 -8.41 8.95
C PRO A 146 -12.36 -7.44 7.80
N LEU A 147 -13.60 -7.36 7.31
CA LEU A 147 -13.96 -6.50 6.16
C LEU A 147 -13.62 -5.04 6.38
N GLU A 148 -13.79 -4.53 7.59
CA GLU A 148 -13.44 -3.15 7.95
C GLU A 148 -11.93 -2.85 7.87
N ARG A 149 -11.11 -3.89 7.74
CA ARG A 149 -9.66 -3.79 7.55
C ARG A 149 -9.23 -3.96 6.09
N ILE A 150 -10.18 -4.06 5.16
CA ILE A 150 -9.94 -4.16 3.71
C ILE A 150 -10.30 -2.81 3.07
N VAL A 151 -9.48 -2.37 2.13
CA VAL A 151 -9.79 -1.31 1.18
C VAL A 151 -9.61 -1.84 -0.23
N LEU A 152 -10.43 -1.35 -1.16
CA LEU A 152 -10.35 -1.76 -2.55
C LEU A 152 -9.56 -0.73 -3.35
N GLU A 153 -8.77 -1.21 -4.29
CA GLU A 153 -7.94 -0.40 -5.16
C GLU A 153 -7.82 -1.02 -6.56
N THR A 154 -7.22 -0.34 -7.49
CA THR A 154 -7.06 -0.85 -8.85
C THR A 154 -5.62 -1.11 -9.24
N ASP A 155 -4.68 -0.33 -8.76
CA ASP A 155 -3.29 -0.27 -9.24
C ASP A 155 -3.21 0.07 -10.75
N SER A 156 -4.21 0.84 -11.24
CA SER A 156 -4.28 1.23 -12.65
C SER A 156 -3.03 2.00 -13.10
N PRO A 157 -2.51 1.74 -14.29
CA PRO A 157 -3.08 0.98 -15.40
C PRO A 157 -2.76 -0.53 -15.41
N TYR A 158 -2.25 -1.09 -14.32
CA TYR A 158 -1.81 -2.47 -14.18
C TYR A 158 -2.88 -3.34 -13.50
N LEU A 159 -2.62 -4.65 -13.37
CA LEU A 159 -3.35 -5.62 -12.57
C LEU A 159 -4.87 -5.69 -12.85
N THR A 160 -5.24 -5.58 -14.13
CA THR A 160 -6.64 -5.60 -14.59
C THR A 160 -7.33 -6.87 -14.11
N PRO A 161 -8.47 -6.77 -13.37
CA PRO A 161 -9.20 -7.93 -12.90
C PRO A 161 -9.84 -8.75 -14.04
N VAL A 162 -10.15 -10.00 -13.76
CA VAL A 162 -11.04 -10.82 -14.60
C VAL A 162 -12.46 -10.21 -14.47
N PRO A 163 -13.23 -10.08 -15.60
CA PRO A 163 -12.98 -10.65 -16.93
C PRO A 163 -12.14 -9.77 -17.87
N ASN A 164 -11.70 -8.61 -17.42
CA ASN A 164 -11.01 -7.63 -18.28
C ASN A 164 -9.49 -7.87 -18.40
N SER A 165 -8.97 -8.95 -17.85
CA SER A 165 -7.55 -9.31 -17.87
C SER A 165 -6.93 -9.21 -19.26
N GLY A 166 -5.70 -8.66 -19.35
CA GLY A 166 -4.99 -8.43 -20.60
C GLY A 166 -5.29 -7.08 -21.28
N LYS A 167 -6.23 -6.29 -20.75
CA LYS A 167 -6.47 -4.90 -21.17
C LYS A 167 -5.82 -3.94 -20.19
N ARG A 168 -5.74 -2.65 -20.56
CA ARG A 168 -5.36 -1.59 -19.63
C ARG A 168 -6.38 -1.52 -18.49
N ASN A 169 -5.89 -1.46 -17.25
CA ASN A 169 -6.75 -1.30 -16.09
C ASN A 169 -7.21 0.16 -15.95
N GLU A 170 -8.41 0.34 -15.42
CA GLU A 170 -9.05 1.65 -15.18
C GLU A 170 -9.81 1.63 -13.87
N SER A 171 -10.01 2.80 -13.25
CA SER A 171 -10.66 2.93 -11.93
C SER A 171 -12.03 2.22 -11.82
N PRO A 172 -12.92 2.22 -12.85
CA PRO A 172 -14.19 1.50 -12.77
C PRO A 172 -14.08 0.00 -12.58
N ASN A 173 -12.94 -0.62 -12.93
CA ASN A 173 -12.71 -2.05 -12.77
C ASN A 173 -12.58 -2.49 -11.29
N VAL A 174 -12.52 -1.55 -10.36
CA VAL A 174 -12.61 -1.86 -8.91
C VAL A 174 -13.89 -2.62 -8.57
N LYS A 175 -14.95 -2.51 -9.37
CA LYS A 175 -16.20 -3.24 -9.19
C LYS A 175 -16.00 -4.76 -9.31
N ASP A 176 -15.15 -5.23 -10.18
CA ASP A 176 -14.88 -6.67 -10.33
C ASP A 176 -14.11 -7.20 -9.10
N THR A 177 -13.22 -6.39 -8.55
CA THR A 177 -12.55 -6.67 -7.27
C THR A 177 -13.56 -6.72 -6.13
N LEU A 178 -14.47 -5.75 -6.04
CA LEU A 178 -15.53 -5.70 -5.03
C LEU A 178 -16.38 -6.95 -5.04
N ILE A 179 -16.89 -7.35 -6.21
CA ILE A 179 -17.73 -8.55 -6.36
C ILE A 179 -17.00 -9.78 -5.83
N THR A 180 -15.76 -9.97 -6.23
CA THR A 180 -14.94 -11.11 -5.80
C THR A 180 -14.68 -11.11 -4.29
N VAL A 181 -14.37 -9.95 -3.69
CA VAL A 181 -14.16 -9.84 -2.24
C VAL A 181 -15.46 -10.12 -1.48
N ALA A 182 -16.60 -9.63 -1.96
CA ALA A 182 -17.91 -9.90 -1.37
C ALA A 182 -18.25 -11.40 -1.40
N GLU A 183 -18.05 -12.06 -2.54
CA GLU A 183 -18.24 -13.51 -2.68
C GLU A 183 -17.38 -14.33 -1.71
N ILE A 184 -16.08 -13.98 -1.57
CA ILE A 184 -15.15 -14.65 -0.64
C ILE A 184 -15.65 -14.57 0.80
N ASN A 185 -16.25 -13.45 1.18
CA ASN A 185 -16.73 -13.17 2.54
C ASN A 185 -18.22 -13.53 2.76
N ASN A 186 -18.91 -14.09 1.76
CA ASN A 186 -20.34 -14.37 1.78
C ASN A 186 -21.20 -13.13 2.09
N GLU A 187 -20.81 -11.99 1.57
CA GLU A 187 -21.49 -10.70 1.72
C GLU A 187 -22.06 -10.21 0.39
N HIS A 188 -23.00 -9.25 0.47
CA HIS A 188 -23.56 -8.64 -0.72
C HIS A 188 -22.70 -7.39 -1.11
N PRO A 189 -22.37 -7.18 -2.40
CA PRO A 189 -21.53 -6.06 -2.83
C PRO A 189 -22.06 -4.66 -2.47
N GLU A 190 -23.36 -4.53 -2.20
CA GLU A 190 -23.99 -3.25 -1.81
C GLU A 190 -23.97 -2.98 -0.30
N LYS A 191 -23.44 -3.92 0.49
CA LYS A 191 -23.38 -3.83 1.94
C LYS A 191 -22.06 -3.23 2.41
#